data_1c82f95f3e5837a5b32be46594fe1fad
#
_entry.id   1c82f95f3e5837a5b32be46594fe1fad
#
_cell.length_a   1.000
_cell.length_b   1.000
_cell.length_c   1.000
_cell.angle_alpha   90.00
_cell.angle_beta   90.00
_cell.angle_gamma   90.00
#
_symmetry.space_group_name_H-M   'P 1'
#
loop_
_entity.id
_entity.type
_entity.pdbx_description
1 polymer ?
#
loop_
_entity_poly.entity_id
_entity_poly.type
_entity_poly.pdbx_seq_one_letter_code
_entity_poly.pdbx_strand_id
1 'polypeptide(L)'
;MIRKNKLKRSLIIGFVLIGFMGFNSSFNPTLAQTKPNVQTTKATVQKPIQTTALNIVADPNKYLNKTVKMQTTFDKFSALGLDYKKALRPSSEYIGILLQRDNITDHNIPLSEMKLFMKKTMAEKHIDLDSGDKVEITAKVFSTALNDPWLDIEKLTVIQKAKK
;
A
#
# COMPACT_ATOMS: atom_id res chain seq x y z
N MET A 1 -17.80 -46.20 9.32
CA MET A 1 -17.35 -46.72 8.00
C MET A 1 -16.27 -45.79 7.48
N ILE A 2 -15.02 -46.17 7.72
CA ILE A 2 -13.83 -45.31 7.52
C ILE A 2 -13.11 -45.80 6.27
N ARG A 3 -13.00 -44.97 5.24
CA ARG A 3 -12.16 -45.26 4.06
C ARG A 3 -10.83 -44.48 4.16
N LYS A 4 -9.77 -45.27 4.39
CA LYS A 4 -8.37 -44.81 4.27
C LYS A 4 -7.95 -44.93 2.80
N ASN A 5 -7.55 -43.82 2.17
CA ASN A 5 -6.88 -43.83 0.87
C ASN A 5 -5.36 -43.73 1.05
N LYS A 6 -4.67 -44.80 0.61
CA LYS A 6 -3.22 -44.94 0.61
C LYS A 6 -2.60 -44.16 -0.55
N LEU A 7 -1.63 -43.33 -0.25
CA LEU A 7 -0.73 -42.68 -1.21
C LEU A 7 0.27 -43.70 -1.77
N LYS A 8 0.32 -43.85 -3.09
CA LYS A 8 1.39 -44.61 -3.77
C LYS A 8 2.54 -43.65 -4.12
N ARG A 9 3.70 -43.94 -3.53
CA ARG A 9 5.00 -43.36 -3.94
C ARG A 9 5.48 -44.10 -5.17
N SER A 10 5.83 -43.39 -6.23
CA SER A 10 6.59 -43.95 -7.37
C SER A 10 7.96 -43.25 -7.40
N LEU A 11 8.96 -44.10 -7.18
CA LEU A 11 10.38 -43.76 -7.24
C LEU A 11 10.88 -44.17 -8.64
N ILE A 12 11.39 -43.27 -9.44
CA ILE A 12 12.08 -43.60 -10.69
C ILE A 12 13.52 -43.06 -10.56
N ILE A 13 14.43 -44.02 -10.39
CA ILE A 13 15.87 -43.82 -10.47
C ILE A 13 16.27 -44.11 -11.91
N GLY A 14 16.81 -43.15 -12.63
CA GLY A 14 17.40 -43.34 -13.94
C GLY A 14 18.88 -42.95 -13.91
N PHE A 15 19.74 -43.93 -13.81
CA PHE A 15 21.19 -43.82 -14.02
C PHE A 15 21.45 -43.84 -15.52
N VAL A 16 22.14 -42.84 -16.04
CA VAL A 16 22.83 -42.93 -17.34
C VAL A 16 24.27 -42.48 -17.21
N LEU A 17 25.15 -43.43 -17.33
CA LEU A 17 26.61 -43.31 -17.47
C LEU A 17 26.95 -43.28 -18.96
N ILE A 18 27.54 -42.23 -19.48
CA ILE A 18 28.28 -42.22 -20.74
C ILE A 18 29.44 -41.21 -20.62
N GLY A 19 30.67 -41.67 -20.58
CA GLY A 19 31.62 -41.62 -21.67
C GLY A 19 32.57 -40.43 -21.59
N PHE A 20 33.75 -40.71 -21.04
CA PHE A 20 34.96 -39.92 -21.10
C PHE A 20 35.47 -39.78 -22.56
N MET A 21 35.65 -38.56 -23.08
CA MET A 21 36.65 -38.27 -24.11
C MET A 21 37.26 -36.91 -23.85
N GLY A 22 38.57 -36.91 -23.62
CA GLY A 22 39.37 -35.73 -23.32
C GLY A 22 39.56 -34.84 -24.53
N PHE A 23 39.49 -33.54 -24.29
CA PHE A 23 40.09 -32.52 -25.17
C PHE A 23 40.81 -31.52 -24.27
N ASN A 24 42.15 -31.56 -24.33
CA ASN A 24 43.01 -30.52 -23.80
C ASN A 24 42.85 -29.27 -24.70
N SER A 25 42.24 -28.25 -24.15
CA SER A 25 42.32 -26.90 -24.72
C SER A 25 42.58 -25.94 -23.55
N SER A 26 43.77 -25.34 -23.59
CA SER A 26 44.18 -24.27 -22.69
C SER A 26 43.26 -23.05 -22.90
N PHE A 27 42.29 -22.87 -22.05
CA PHE A 27 41.50 -21.63 -21.98
C PHE A 27 41.97 -20.82 -20.78
N ASN A 28 42.60 -19.68 -21.04
CA ASN A 28 42.79 -18.63 -20.07
C ASN A 28 41.40 -18.08 -19.68
N PRO A 29 40.99 -18.13 -18.41
CA PRO A 29 39.78 -17.41 -17.98
C PRO A 29 40.13 -15.94 -17.78
N THR A 30 39.91 -15.11 -18.79
CA THR A 30 39.77 -13.67 -18.56
C THR A 30 38.49 -13.46 -17.73
N LEU A 31 38.62 -13.20 -16.46
CA LEU A 31 37.56 -12.80 -15.57
C LEU A 31 37.03 -11.44 -16.02
N ALA A 32 36.07 -11.42 -16.93
CA ALA A 32 35.25 -10.27 -17.19
C ALA A 32 34.33 -10.08 -15.95
N GLN A 33 34.72 -9.22 -15.04
CA GLN A 33 33.86 -8.73 -13.99
C GLN A 33 32.71 -7.93 -14.62
N THR A 34 31.59 -8.58 -14.87
CA THR A 34 30.35 -7.89 -15.20
C THR A 34 29.86 -7.20 -13.93
N LYS A 35 30.17 -5.92 -13.78
CA LYS A 35 29.55 -5.07 -12.74
C LYS A 35 28.04 -5.13 -12.93
N PRO A 36 27.26 -5.45 -11.89
CA PRO A 36 25.80 -5.31 -11.99
C PRO A 36 25.51 -3.84 -12.23
N ASN A 37 24.94 -3.55 -13.39
CA ASN A 37 24.40 -2.23 -13.71
C ASN A 37 23.15 -2.03 -12.85
N VAL A 38 23.34 -1.45 -11.65
CA VAL A 38 22.23 -0.97 -10.82
C VAL A 38 21.64 0.23 -11.54
N GLN A 39 20.67 -0.03 -12.40
CA GLN A 39 19.79 1.01 -12.91
C GLN A 39 19.01 1.57 -11.72
N THR A 40 19.52 2.64 -11.14
CA THR A 40 18.78 3.50 -10.24
C THR A 40 17.66 4.12 -11.07
N THR A 41 16.50 3.48 -11.10
CA THR A 41 15.27 4.06 -11.63
C THR A 41 14.97 5.29 -10.79
N LYS A 42 15.34 6.45 -11.30
CA LYS A 42 14.96 7.75 -10.79
C LYS A 42 13.44 7.77 -10.77
N ALA A 43 12.83 7.57 -9.60
CA ALA A 43 11.39 7.67 -9.43
C ALA A 43 10.98 9.07 -9.93
N THR A 44 10.30 9.12 -11.06
CA THR A 44 9.71 10.36 -11.58
C THR A 44 8.68 10.80 -10.55
N VAL A 45 8.99 11.85 -9.80
CA VAL A 45 8.07 12.45 -8.84
C VAL A 45 6.89 13.01 -9.62
N GLN A 46 5.86 12.21 -9.79
CA GLN A 46 4.63 12.65 -10.43
C GLN A 46 3.93 13.65 -9.50
N LYS A 47 3.54 14.81 -10.05
CA LYS A 47 2.78 15.81 -9.31
C LYS A 47 1.47 15.18 -8.80
N PRO A 48 1.11 15.36 -7.50
CA PRO A 48 -0.13 14.83 -6.95
C PRO A 48 -1.36 15.31 -7.72
N ILE A 49 -2.30 14.41 -7.95
CA ILE A 49 -3.57 14.72 -8.61
C ILE A 49 -4.47 15.44 -7.62
N GLN A 50 -4.86 16.68 -7.93
CA GLN A 50 -5.86 17.41 -7.14
C GLN A 50 -7.24 16.78 -7.35
N THR A 51 -7.92 16.41 -6.26
CA THR A 51 -9.23 15.76 -6.32
C THR A 51 -9.96 15.91 -4.98
N THR A 52 -11.15 15.34 -4.85
CA THR A 52 -11.91 15.29 -3.60
C THR A 52 -11.98 13.85 -3.07
N ALA A 53 -12.23 13.69 -1.77
CA ALA A 53 -12.42 12.38 -1.16
C ALA A 53 -13.56 11.60 -1.81
N LEU A 54 -14.68 12.26 -2.10
CA LEU A 54 -15.85 11.65 -2.75
C LEU A 54 -15.55 11.17 -4.19
N ASN A 55 -14.75 11.92 -4.96
CA ASN A 55 -14.34 11.48 -6.30
C ASN A 55 -13.47 10.22 -6.27
N ILE A 56 -12.61 10.09 -5.25
CA ILE A 56 -11.77 8.90 -5.07
C ILE A 56 -12.64 7.69 -4.70
N VAL A 57 -13.63 7.87 -3.82
CA VAL A 57 -14.58 6.81 -3.44
C VAL A 57 -15.45 6.39 -4.63
N ALA A 58 -15.90 7.34 -5.46
CA ALA A 58 -16.73 7.05 -6.62
C ALA A 58 -16.04 6.20 -7.68
N ASP A 59 -14.71 6.36 -7.88
CA ASP A 59 -13.94 5.59 -8.85
C ASP A 59 -12.52 5.33 -8.30
N PRO A 60 -12.37 4.38 -7.37
CA PRO A 60 -11.08 4.13 -6.71
C PRO A 60 -10.02 3.60 -7.69
N ASN A 61 -10.42 2.86 -8.73
CA ASN A 61 -9.51 2.28 -9.70
C ASN A 61 -8.80 3.34 -10.56
N LYS A 62 -9.45 4.45 -10.85
CA LYS A 62 -8.87 5.60 -11.55
C LYS A 62 -7.62 6.14 -10.84
N TYR A 63 -7.59 6.04 -9.52
CA TYR A 63 -6.52 6.60 -8.68
C TYR A 63 -5.51 5.55 -8.19
N LEU A 64 -5.72 4.28 -8.47
CA LEU A 64 -4.82 3.20 -8.04
C LEU A 64 -3.37 3.48 -8.45
N ASN A 65 -2.43 3.32 -7.52
CA ASN A 65 -0.99 3.59 -7.63
C ASN A 65 -0.62 5.07 -7.90
N LYS A 66 -1.58 6.00 -7.79
CA LYS A 66 -1.34 7.44 -7.95
C LYS A 66 -1.29 8.14 -6.61
N THR A 67 -0.51 9.23 -6.54
CA THR A 67 -0.55 10.16 -5.42
C THR A 67 -1.62 11.22 -5.68
N VAL A 68 -2.50 11.40 -4.73
CA VAL A 68 -3.60 12.37 -4.75
C VAL A 68 -3.39 13.42 -3.68
N LYS A 69 -3.97 14.61 -3.92
CA LYS A 69 -4.00 15.71 -2.96
C LYS A 69 -5.44 16.18 -2.81
N MET A 70 -5.93 16.27 -1.60
CA MET A 70 -7.31 16.66 -1.30
C MET A 70 -7.38 17.55 -0.06
N GLN A 71 -8.39 18.41 -0.03
CA GLN A 71 -8.81 19.14 1.16
C GLN A 71 -10.09 18.51 1.69
N THR A 72 -10.18 18.33 3.01
CA THR A 72 -11.27 17.60 3.64
C THR A 72 -11.37 17.95 5.12
N THR A 73 -12.37 17.42 5.80
CA THR A 73 -12.59 17.61 7.22
C THR A 73 -12.21 16.34 7.99
N PHE A 74 -11.32 16.49 8.97
CA PHE A 74 -10.96 15.41 9.88
C PHE A 74 -12.15 15.07 10.80
N ASP A 75 -12.40 13.77 11.00
CA ASP A 75 -13.39 13.30 11.98
C ASP A 75 -12.68 12.76 13.23
N LYS A 76 -11.94 11.69 13.10
CA LYS A 76 -11.24 11.04 14.22
C LYS A 76 -10.16 10.05 13.76
N PHE A 77 -9.29 9.67 14.67
CA PHE A 77 -8.44 8.50 14.51
C PHE A 77 -9.26 7.22 14.65
N SER A 78 -8.85 6.17 13.93
CA SER A 78 -9.60 4.92 13.81
C SER A 78 -8.68 3.72 13.65
N ALA A 79 -9.20 2.54 13.96
CA ALA A 79 -8.56 1.26 13.61
C ALA A 79 -9.18 0.62 12.34
N LEU A 80 -10.12 1.30 11.68
CA LEU A 80 -10.85 0.76 10.55
C LEU A 80 -9.91 0.39 9.39
N GLY A 81 -9.91 -0.87 8.98
CA GLY A 81 -9.11 -1.40 7.88
C GLY A 81 -7.69 -1.83 8.28
N LEU A 82 -7.21 -1.53 9.48
CA LEU A 82 -5.92 -2.04 9.95
C LEU A 82 -5.93 -3.58 10.02
N ASP A 83 -4.75 -4.18 9.79
CA ASP A 83 -4.53 -5.63 9.82
C ASP A 83 -5.33 -6.44 8.78
N TYR A 84 -5.95 -5.78 7.79
CA TYR A 84 -6.63 -6.46 6.70
C TYR A 84 -5.64 -7.08 5.71
N LYS A 85 -5.63 -8.42 5.60
CA LYS A 85 -4.59 -9.19 4.88
C LYS A 85 -4.36 -8.80 3.41
N LYS A 86 -5.42 -8.41 2.67
CA LYS A 86 -5.32 -8.05 1.24
C LYS A 86 -4.80 -6.63 0.99
N ALA A 87 -4.81 -5.76 2.00
CA ALA A 87 -4.33 -4.39 1.95
C ALA A 87 -3.65 -4.05 3.28
N LEU A 88 -2.66 -4.88 3.65
CA LEU A 88 -2.10 -4.91 5.00
C LEU A 88 -1.40 -3.59 5.37
N ARG A 89 -1.88 -2.99 6.46
CA ARG A 89 -1.21 -1.98 7.27
C ARG A 89 -1.31 -2.42 8.72
N PRO A 90 -0.19 -2.88 9.32
CA PRO A 90 -0.21 -3.42 10.67
C PRO A 90 -0.54 -2.34 11.71
N SER A 91 -1.44 -2.66 12.64
CA SER A 91 -1.84 -1.76 13.73
C SER A 91 -0.69 -1.43 14.69
N SER A 92 0.41 -2.19 14.67
CA SER A 92 1.64 -1.87 15.41
C SER A 92 2.33 -0.61 14.87
N GLU A 93 2.25 -0.33 13.55
CA GLU A 93 2.97 0.76 12.87
C GLU A 93 2.06 1.90 12.40
N TYR A 94 0.80 1.58 12.11
CA TYR A 94 -0.14 2.51 11.50
C TYR A 94 -1.32 2.82 12.41
N ILE A 95 -1.95 3.95 12.14
CA ILE A 95 -3.26 4.35 12.63
C ILE A 95 -4.12 4.77 11.45
N GLY A 96 -5.40 4.46 11.50
CA GLY A 96 -6.37 4.93 10.52
C GLY A 96 -6.89 6.33 10.85
N ILE A 97 -7.36 7.02 9.82
CA ILE A 97 -8.06 8.30 9.93
C ILE A 97 -9.42 8.17 9.26
N LEU A 98 -10.46 8.66 9.91
CA LEU A 98 -11.77 8.90 9.30
C LEU A 98 -11.92 10.39 8.97
N LEU A 99 -12.53 10.64 7.83
CA LEU A 99 -12.91 11.96 7.35
C LEU A 99 -14.43 12.14 7.51
N GLN A 100 -14.87 13.37 7.65
CA GLN A 100 -16.29 13.69 7.54
C GLN A 100 -16.71 13.66 6.05
N ARG A 101 -17.95 13.30 5.78
CA ARG A 101 -18.53 13.27 4.44
C ARG A 101 -18.94 14.69 4.05
N ASP A 102 -18.24 15.28 3.09
CA ASP A 102 -18.37 16.71 2.73
C ASP A 102 -19.73 17.12 2.17
N ASN A 103 -20.53 16.18 1.65
CA ASN A 103 -21.86 16.48 1.07
C ASN A 103 -23.02 16.39 2.07
N ILE A 104 -22.74 16.25 3.36
CA ILE A 104 -23.73 16.19 4.43
C ILE A 104 -23.43 17.30 5.44
N THR A 105 -24.40 18.17 5.67
CA THR A 105 -24.22 19.39 6.45
C THR A 105 -25.02 19.44 7.75
N ASP A 106 -26.05 18.62 7.89
CA ASP A 106 -26.94 18.59 9.04
C ASP A 106 -26.43 17.70 10.19
N HIS A 107 -25.52 16.77 9.88
CA HIS A 107 -24.88 15.91 10.88
C HIS A 107 -23.56 15.33 10.33
N ASN A 108 -22.67 14.92 11.22
CA ASN A 108 -21.38 14.34 10.84
C ASN A 108 -21.51 12.85 10.57
N ILE A 109 -21.36 12.47 9.29
CA ILE A 109 -21.23 11.08 8.86
C ILE A 109 -19.79 10.81 8.43
N PRO A 110 -19.11 9.82 9.04
CA PRO A 110 -17.77 9.43 8.60
C PRO A 110 -17.78 8.86 7.19
N LEU A 111 -16.77 9.19 6.39
CA LEU A 111 -16.52 8.60 5.07
C LEU A 111 -15.80 7.24 5.25
N SER A 112 -16.54 6.22 5.68
CA SER A 112 -15.99 4.92 6.06
C SER A 112 -15.52 4.07 4.87
N GLU A 113 -15.96 4.38 3.66
CA GLU A 113 -15.53 3.72 2.43
C GLU A 113 -14.05 4.03 2.10
N MET A 114 -13.56 5.20 2.46
CA MET A 114 -12.15 5.55 2.30
C MET A 114 -11.33 5.06 3.49
N LYS A 115 -10.34 4.20 3.22
CA LYS A 115 -9.39 3.71 4.22
C LYS A 115 -8.10 4.52 4.14
N LEU A 116 -7.90 5.43 5.08
CA LEU A 116 -6.72 6.29 5.17
C LEU A 116 -5.83 5.82 6.31
N PHE A 117 -4.56 5.63 6.02
CA PHE A 117 -3.56 5.17 7.00
C PHE A 117 -2.41 6.15 7.10
N MET A 118 -1.96 6.36 8.31
CA MET A 118 -0.82 7.20 8.66
C MET A 118 0.12 6.39 9.54
N LYS A 119 1.44 6.56 9.36
CA LYS A 119 2.41 6.02 10.32
C LYS A 119 2.20 6.67 11.68
N LYS A 120 2.28 5.88 12.76
CA LYS A 120 2.15 6.40 14.14
C LYS A 120 3.12 7.54 14.44
N THR A 121 4.36 7.46 13.93
CA THR A 121 5.36 8.54 14.07
C THR A 121 4.96 9.85 13.41
N MET A 122 4.08 9.81 12.40
CA MET A 122 3.48 11.01 11.81
C MET A 122 2.27 11.45 12.63
N ALA A 123 1.44 10.53 13.09
CA ALA A 123 0.25 10.81 13.89
C ALA A 123 0.60 11.51 15.22
N GLU A 124 1.71 11.17 15.84
CA GLU A 124 2.23 11.82 17.05
C GLU A 124 2.44 13.34 16.87
N LYS A 125 2.75 13.79 15.65
CA LYS A 125 2.89 15.22 15.30
C LYS A 125 1.55 15.93 15.11
N HIS A 126 0.47 15.19 15.08
CA HIS A 126 -0.89 15.65 14.83
C HIS A 126 -1.88 15.18 15.91
N ILE A 127 -1.37 14.95 17.13
CA ILE A 127 -2.19 14.48 18.26
C ILE A 127 -3.25 15.50 18.70
N ASP A 128 -3.08 16.76 18.33
CA ASP A 128 -3.95 17.89 18.60
C ASP A 128 -5.08 18.07 17.56
N LEU A 129 -5.24 17.13 16.64
CA LEU A 129 -6.36 17.15 15.69
C LEU A 129 -7.68 16.94 16.40
N ASP A 130 -8.60 17.88 16.19
CA ASP A 130 -9.98 17.82 16.66
C ASP A 130 -10.96 17.53 15.51
N SER A 131 -12.08 16.86 15.82
CA SER A 131 -13.16 16.67 14.84
C SER A 131 -13.63 18.02 14.30
N GLY A 132 -13.75 18.15 12.98
CA GLY A 132 -14.08 19.41 12.31
C GLY A 132 -12.88 20.21 11.80
N ASP A 133 -11.65 19.84 12.15
CA ASP A 133 -10.45 20.48 11.60
C ASP A 133 -10.40 20.29 10.07
N LYS A 134 -10.17 21.38 9.33
CA LYS A 134 -9.90 21.30 7.90
C LYS A 134 -8.45 20.94 7.66
N VAL A 135 -8.23 19.91 6.86
CA VAL A 135 -6.90 19.38 6.58
C VAL A 135 -6.67 19.24 5.07
N GLU A 136 -5.43 19.44 4.67
CA GLU A 136 -4.94 19.09 3.34
C GLU A 136 -4.12 17.81 3.46
N ILE A 137 -4.51 16.80 2.70
CA ILE A 137 -3.88 15.47 2.72
C ILE A 137 -3.28 15.19 1.36
N THR A 138 -2.00 14.80 1.34
CA THR A 138 -1.36 14.14 0.20
C THR A 138 -1.21 12.66 0.55
N ALA A 139 -1.76 11.77 -0.29
CA ALA A 139 -1.77 10.35 -0.03
C ALA A 139 -1.62 9.54 -1.32
N LYS A 140 -1.01 8.35 -1.20
CA LYS A 140 -0.91 7.38 -2.30
C LYS A 140 -2.01 6.33 -2.19
N VAL A 141 -2.79 6.16 -3.24
CA VAL A 141 -3.75 5.05 -3.35
C VAL A 141 -2.96 3.77 -3.66
N PHE A 142 -2.87 2.84 -2.70
CA PHE A 142 -2.08 1.64 -2.86
C PHE A 142 -2.91 0.37 -3.10
N SER A 143 -4.22 0.41 -2.83
CA SER A 143 -5.12 -0.72 -3.04
C SER A 143 -6.55 -0.24 -3.29
N THR A 144 -7.34 -1.09 -3.96
CA THR A 144 -8.79 -0.94 -4.14
C THR A 144 -9.54 -2.17 -3.62
N ALA A 145 -8.99 -2.80 -2.59
CA ALA A 145 -9.60 -3.97 -1.95
C ALA A 145 -11.01 -3.65 -1.46
N LEU A 146 -11.93 -4.60 -1.63
CA LEU A 146 -13.36 -4.45 -1.32
C LEU A 146 -14.07 -3.35 -2.16
N ASN A 147 -13.47 -2.97 -3.28
CA ASN A 147 -13.91 -1.83 -4.10
C ASN A 147 -13.88 -0.47 -3.38
N ASP A 148 -13.14 -0.39 -2.29
CA ASP A 148 -12.87 0.82 -1.50
C ASP A 148 -11.47 1.34 -1.80
N PRO A 149 -11.23 2.67 -1.77
CA PRO A 149 -9.88 3.22 -1.88
C PRO A 149 -9.11 3.08 -0.56
N TRP A 150 -7.89 2.52 -0.64
CA TRP A 150 -6.96 2.33 0.48
C TRP A 150 -5.73 3.20 0.23
N LEU A 151 -5.48 4.16 1.14
CA LEU A 151 -4.48 5.21 0.93
C LEU A 151 -3.48 5.28 2.08
N ASP A 152 -2.21 5.47 1.72
CA ASP A 152 -1.15 5.86 2.66
C ASP A 152 -0.99 7.37 2.64
N ILE A 153 -1.12 8.00 3.80
CA ILE A 153 -0.87 9.44 3.97
C ILE A 153 0.64 9.69 3.95
N GLU A 154 1.09 10.47 2.97
CA GLU A 154 2.47 10.93 2.82
C GLU A 154 2.69 12.29 3.50
N LYS A 155 1.65 13.13 3.51
CA LYS A 155 1.66 14.45 4.17
C LYS A 155 0.28 14.83 4.64
N LEU A 156 0.20 15.40 5.84
CA LEU A 156 -0.99 16.05 6.39
C LEU A 156 -0.63 17.46 6.86
N THR A 157 -1.48 18.42 6.55
CA THR A 157 -1.35 19.82 6.99
C THR A 157 -2.70 20.32 7.46
N VAL A 158 -2.75 20.88 8.67
CA VAL A 158 -3.96 21.54 9.17
C VAL A 158 -4.09 22.89 8.49
N ILE A 159 -5.22 23.13 7.80
CA ILE A 159 -5.52 24.38 7.10
C ILE A 159 -6.27 25.34 8.03
N GLN A 160 -7.21 24.79 8.80
CA GLN A 160 -8.07 25.55 9.70
C GLN A 160 -8.50 24.67 10.87
N LYS A 161 -8.38 25.19 12.08
CA LYS A 161 -8.92 24.56 13.27
C LYS A 161 -10.45 24.72 13.35
N ALA A 162 -11.14 23.71 13.86
CA ALA A 162 -12.56 23.79 14.17
C ALA A 162 -12.82 24.92 15.16
N LYS A 163 -13.91 25.65 14.97
CA LYS A 163 -14.36 26.63 15.96
C LYS A 163 -14.95 25.85 17.13
N LYS A 164 -14.40 26.07 18.31
CA LYS A 164 -14.94 25.56 19.58
C LYS A 164 -16.11 26.42 20.02
#